data_b390e24d17a1a813adda6dfb4facd47a
#
_entry.id   b390e24d17a1a813adda6dfb4facd47a
#
_cell.length_a   1.000
_cell.length_b   1.000
_cell.length_c   1.000
_cell.angle_alpha   90.00
_cell.angle_beta   90.00
_cell.angle_gamma   90.00
#
_symmetry.space_group_name_H-M   'P 1'
#
loop_
_entity.id
_entity.type
_entity.pdbx_description
1 polymer ?
#
loop_
_entity_poly.entity_id
_entity_poly.type
_entity_poly.pdbx_seq_one_letter_code
_entity_poly.pdbx_strand_id
1 'polypeptide(L)'
;YDIVGLSIENIKSEFPIFDESDLIYLDNASTTQKPRTVIDSIQAMYTESNANVHRAIYDLGSKATEQYENSRTKVTNFINAPSEKEVIFTKGTTESINLLGNTIGSSLNRVMKYLSQKWSTMQI
;
A
#
# COMPACT_ATOMS: atom_id res chain seq x y z
N TYR A 1 -24.05 -1.71 1.20
CA TYR A 1 -23.26 -0.97 2.22
C TYR A 1 -24.05 0.28 2.53
N ASP A 2 -24.79 0.24 3.64
CA ASP A 2 -25.50 1.43 4.13
C ASP A 2 -24.46 2.39 4.72
N ILE A 3 -24.23 3.49 4.02
CA ILE A 3 -23.44 4.64 4.52
C ILE A 3 -24.35 5.47 5.44
N VAL A 4 -25.05 4.81 6.35
CA VAL A 4 -25.92 5.48 7.33
C VAL A 4 -25.03 6.02 8.45
N GLY A 5 -24.85 7.35 8.48
CA GLY A 5 -24.18 8.08 9.55
C GLY A 5 -22.82 8.71 9.23
N LEU A 6 -22.31 8.61 8.00
CA LEU A 6 -21.08 9.32 7.60
C LEU A 6 -21.45 10.71 7.06
N SER A 7 -21.40 11.73 7.92
CA SER A 7 -21.40 13.12 7.44
C SER A 7 -20.04 13.48 6.87
N ILE A 8 -19.99 14.45 5.96
CA ILE A 8 -18.71 14.95 5.38
C ILE A 8 -17.80 15.48 6.48
N GLU A 9 -18.37 16.12 7.50
CA GLU A 9 -17.64 16.63 8.67
C GLU A 9 -16.99 15.49 9.45
N ASN A 10 -17.71 14.39 9.68
CA ASN A 10 -17.19 13.22 10.38
C ASN A 10 -16.02 12.56 9.61
N ILE A 11 -16.14 12.47 8.29
CA ILE A 11 -15.05 11.94 7.45
C ILE A 11 -13.84 12.88 7.49
N LYS A 12 -14.06 14.19 7.37
CA LYS A 12 -12.99 15.20 7.37
C LYS A 12 -12.22 15.20 8.68
N SER A 13 -12.87 15.00 9.83
CA SER A 13 -12.23 14.96 11.15
C SER A 13 -11.31 13.76 11.37
N GLU A 14 -11.41 12.70 10.55
CA GLU A 14 -10.47 11.57 10.59
C GLU A 14 -9.08 11.92 10.04
N PHE A 15 -8.93 13.06 9.35
CA PHE A 15 -7.70 13.46 8.69
C PHE A 15 -7.07 14.67 9.40
N PRO A 16 -5.99 14.49 10.18
CA PRO A 16 -5.38 15.56 10.98
C PRO A 16 -4.95 16.81 10.20
N ILE A 17 -4.67 16.67 8.92
CA ILE A 17 -4.26 17.81 8.06
C ILE A 17 -5.35 18.89 7.96
N PHE A 18 -6.59 18.56 8.28
CA PHE A 18 -7.72 19.47 8.22
C PHE A 18 -8.12 20.03 9.59
N ASP A 19 -7.48 19.61 10.70
CA ASP A 19 -7.89 19.98 12.06
C ASP A 19 -7.82 21.50 12.31
N GLU A 20 -6.82 22.17 11.74
CA GLU A 20 -6.56 23.60 11.99
C GLU A 20 -6.53 24.44 10.70
N SER A 21 -7.13 23.96 9.63
CA SER A 21 -7.07 24.65 8.33
C SER A 21 -8.36 24.57 7.53
N ASP A 22 -8.68 25.66 6.83
CA ASP A 22 -9.73 25.71 5.81
C ASP A 22 -9.27 25.12 4.47
N LEU A 23 -8.29 24.20 4.50
CA LEU A 23 -7.69 23.60 3.32
C LEU A 23 -8.74 22.84 2.51
N ILE A 24 -8.81 23.16 1.23
CA ILE A 24 -9.51 22.38 0.21
C ILE A 24 -8.45 21.60 -0.56
N TYR A 25 -8.37 20.28 -0.34
CA TYR A 25 -7.37 19.42 -0.97
C TYR A 25 -8.00 18.61 -2.11
N LEU A 26 -7.56 18.85 -3.35
CA LEU A 26 -8.10 18.23 -4.56
C LEU A 26 -7.09 17.32 -5.29
N ASP A 27 -5.92 17.06 -4.70
CA ASP A 27 -4.81 16.33 -5.33
C ASP A 27 -4.63 14.91 -4.75
N ASN A 28 -5.71 14.27 -4.31
CA ASN A 28 -5.65 12.90 -3.77
C ASN A 28 -5.20 11.85 -4.79
N ALA A 29 -5.37 12.11 -6.10
CA ALA A 29 -4.90 11.22 -7.15
C ALA A 29 -3.37 11.14 -7.20
N SER A 30 -2.68 12.23 -6.88
CA SER A 30 -1.22 12.30 -6.79
C SER A 30 -0.73 11.83 -5.42
N THR A 31 -1.32 12.36 -4.35
CA THR A 31 -0.96 12.02 -2.97
C THR A 31 -2.19 12.00 -2.10
N THR A 32 -2.63 10.83 -1.70
CA THR A 32 -3.77 10.64 -0.79
C THR A 32 -3.39 11.04 0.64
N GLN A 33 -4.22 11.88 1.27
CA GLN A 33 -4.05 12.23 2.67
C GLN A 33 -4.25 11.01 3.58
N LYS A 34 -3.58 11.00 4.72
CA LYS A 34 -3.57 9.85 5.64
C LYS A 34 -4.55 10.11 6.80
N PRO A 35 -5.49 9.20 7.06
CA PRO A 35 -6.33 9.29 8.24
C PRO A 35 -5.50 9.03 9.51
N ARG A 36 -6.00 9.50 10.64
CA ARG A 36 -5.39 9.36 11.97
C ARG A 36 -4.99 7.92 12.27
N THR A 37 -5.88 6.97 11.99
CA THR A 37 -5.64 5.53 12.20
C THR A 37 -4.40 5.01 11.47
N VAL A 38 -4.08 5.51 10.28
CA VAL A 38 -2.87 5.13 9.52
C VAL A 38 -1.63 5.75 10.15
N ILE A 39 -1.70 7.03 10.55
CA ILE A 39 -0.58 7.74 11.20
C ILE A 39 -0.24 7.06 12.53
N ASP A 40 -1.25 6.80 13.36
CA ASP A 40 -1.08 6.15 14.67
C ASP A 40 -0.52 4.72 14.52
N SER A 41 -0.96 3.97 13.51
CA SER A 41 -0.44 2.63 13.23
C SER A 41 1.05 2.65 12.83
N ILE A 42 1.48 3.64 12.05
CA ILE A 42 2.89 3.81 11.68
C ILE A 42 3.70 4.20 12.93
N GLN A 43 3.20 5.11 13.75
CA GLN A 43 3.84 5.49 15.00
C GLN A 43 3.97 4.30 15.94
N ALA A 44 2.90 3.54 16.15
CA ALA A 44 2.90 2.34 17.00
C ALA A 44 3.90 1.28 16.49
N MET A 45 3.99 1.08 15.17
CA MET A 45 4.97 0.17 14.59
C MET A 45 6.40 0.58 14.99
N TYR A 46 6.76 1.86 14.87
CA TYR A 46 8.12 2.31 15.21
C TYR A 46 8.40 2.32 16.71
N THR A 47 7.41 2.59 17.54
CA THR A 47 7.58 2.68 19.00
C THR A 47 7.47 1.33 19.72
N GLU A 48 6.75 0.35 19.16
CA GLU A 48 6.39 -0.86 19.87
C GLU A 48 6.85 -2.17 19.22
N SER A 49 7.05 -2.19 17.88
CA SER A 49 7.28 -3.44 17.15
C SER A 49 8.29 -3.35 16.02
N ASN A 50 9.14 -2.33 16.01
CA ASN A 50 10.14 -2.16 14.95
C ASN A 50 11.23 -3.22 15.04
N ALA A 51 11.13 -4.26 14.22
CA ALA A 51 12.08 -5.35 14.15
C ALA A 51 12.19 -5.93 12.74
N ASN A 52 13.23 -6.75 12.50
CA ASN A 52 13.43 -7.39 11.21
C ASN A 52 12.39 -8.50 10.98
N VAL A 53 11.64 -8.36 9.89
CA VAL A 53 10.60 -9.32 9.49
C VAL A 53 11.26 -10.60 8.96
N HIS A 54 10.70 -11.77 9.30
CA HIS A 54 11.09 -13.14 8.88
C HIS A 54 12.44 -13.68 9.37
N ARG A 55 13.30 -12.88 9.99
CA ARG A 55 14.67 -13.32 10.38
C ARG A 55 14.97 -13.23 11.86
N ALA A 56 14.04 -12.77 12.67
CA ALA A 56 14.26 -12.59 14.08
C ALA A 56 13.71 -13.76 14.90
N ILE A 57 14.56 -14.31 15.77
CA ILE A 57 14.23 -15.45 16.66
C ILE A 57 13.80 -14.96 18.05
N TYR A 58 13.42 -13.69 18.17
CA TYR A 58 13.00 -13.07 19.43
C TYR A 58 11.59 -12.48 19.30
N ASP A 59 10.91 -12.29 20.43
CA ASP A 59 9.48 -11.93 20.49
C ASP A 59 9.11 -10.71 19.65
N LEU A 60 9.93 -9.65 19.68
CA LEU A 60 9.66 -8.45 18.89
C LEU A 60 9.68 -8.72 17.38
N GLY A 61 10.60 -9.56 16.91
CA GLY A 61 10.65 -9.94 15.50
C GLY A 61 9.52 -10.86 15.08
N SER A 62 9.06 -11.72 15.97
CA SER A 62 7.87 -12.54 15.76
C SER A 62 6.63 -11.66 15.62
N LYS A 63 6.46 -10.68 16.53
CA LYS A 63 5.37 -9.69 16.47
C LYS A 63 5.39 -8.88 15.17
N ALA A 64 6.56 -8.39 14.74
CA ALA A 64 6.70 -7.65 13.49
C ALA A 64 6.35 -8.51 12.27
N THR A 65 6.76 -9.78 12.27
CA THR A 65 6.45 -10.74 11.19
C THR A 65 4.96 -11.02 11.14
N GLU A 66 4.32 -11.25 12.28
CA GLU A 66 2.88 -11.48 12.36
C GLU A 66 2.09 -10.28 11.83
N GLN A 67 2.45 -9.06 12.22
CA GLN A 67 1.81 -7.84 11.72
C GLN A 67 1.95 -7.68 10.20
N TYR A 68 3.12 -8.01 9.65
CA TYR A 68 3.38 -7.94 8.22
C TYR A 68 2.52 -8.96 7.44
N GLU A 69 2.48 -10.22 7.88
CA GLU A 69 1.69 -11.26 7.21
C GLU A 69 0.19 -11.04 7.40
N ASN A 70 -0.27 -10.58 8.56
CA ASN A 70 -1.66 -10.18 8.76
C ASN A 70 -2.09 -9.04 7.81
N SER A 71 -1.19 -8.11 7.49
CA SER A 71 -1.46 -7.07 6.51
C SER A 71 -1.63 -7.65 5.10
N ARG A 72 -0.81 -8.65 4.73
CA ARG A 72 -0.94 -9.39 3.47
C ARG A 72 -2.28 -10.12 3.38
N THR A 73 -2.65 -10.84 4.43
CA THR A 73 -3.93 -11.55 4.53
C THR A 73 -5.12 -10.59 4.35
N LYS A 74 -5.08 -9.43 5.01
CA LYS A 74 -6.15 -8.41 4.87
C LYS A 74 -6.27 -7.90 3.43
N VAL A 75 -5.15 -7.62 2.76
CA VAL A 75 -5.16 -7.20 1.35
C VAL A 75 -5.68 -8.32 0.46
N THR A 76 -5.23 -9.56 0.65
CA THR A 76 -5.69 -10.75 -0.08
C THR A 76 -7.21 -10.87 -0.01
N ASN A 77 -7.78 -10.78 1.19
CA ASN A 77 -9.22 -10.85 1.39
C ASN A 77 -9.96 -9.66 0.76
N PHE A 78 -9.42 -8.46 0.89
CA PHE A 78 -10.03 -7.24 0.35
C PHE A 78 -10.16 -7.27 -1.18
N ILE A 79 -9.13 -7.75 -1.89
CA ILE A 79 -9.14 -7.86 -3.35
C ILE A 79 -9.70 -9.20 -3.84
N ASN A 80 -10.15 -10.08 -2.93
CA ASN A 80 -10.63 -11.43 -3.24
C ASN A 80 -9.61 -12.27 -4.03
N ALA A 81 -8.33 -12.17 -3.69
CA ALA A 81 -7.29 -12.98 -4.30
C ALA A 81 -7.36 -14.43 -3.79
N PRO A 82 -7.13 -15.45 -4.64
CA PRO A 82 -7.19 -16.85 -4.26
C PRO A 82 -6.12 -17.27 -3.24
N SER A 83 -5.02 -16.53 -3.16
CA SER A 83 -3.89 -16.87 -2.28
C SER A 83 -3.08 -15.62 -1.91
N GLU A 84 -2.56 -15.59 -0.70
CA GLU A 84 -1.62 -14.58 -0.21
C GLU A 84 -0.33 -14.48 -1.05
N LYS A 85 0.03 -15.55 -1.76
CA LYS A 85 1.17 -15.59 -2.69
C LYS A 85 0.97 -14.70 -3.92
N GLU A 86 -0.26 -14.30 -4.21
CA GLU A 86 -0.58 -13.39 -5.31
C GLU A 86 -0.45 -11.92 -4.92
N VAL A 87 -0.24 -11.61 -3.63
CA VAL A 87 -0.05 -10.26 -3.13
C VAL A 87 1.44 -9.98 -2.92
N ILE A 88 1.97 -9.08 -3.73
CA ILE A 88 3.37 -8.62 -3.66
C ILE A 88 3.38 -7.15 -3.28
N PHE A 89 3.96 -6.83 -2.12
CA PHE A 89 4.18 -5.44 -1.71
C PHE A 89 5.37 -4.85 -2.46
N THR A 90 5.17 -3.67 -3.04
CA THR A 90 6.19 -2.90 -3.75
C THR A 90 6.28 -1.49 -3.16
N LYS A 91 7.33 -0.75 -3.52
CA LYS A 91 7.51 0.65 -3.07
C LYS A 91 6.55 1.62 -3.74
N GLY A 92 5.91 1.21 -4.84
CA GLY A 92 4.96 2.02 -5.58
C GLY A 92 4.71 1.52 -6.99
N THR A 93 3.89 2.23 -7.75
CA THR A 93 3.44 1.85 -9.09
C THR A 93 4.61 1.63 -10.07
N THR A 94 5.64 2.47 -10.02
CA THR A 94 6.82 2.34 -10.88
C THR A 94 7.52 0.99 -10.69
N GLU A 95 7.73 0.57 -9.44
CA GLU A 95 8.34 -0.73 -9.15
C GLU A 95 7.42 -1.88 -9.59
N SER A 96 6.12 -1.76 -9.35
CA SER A 96 5.14 -2.79 -9.77
C SER A 96 5.14 -3.00 -11.27
N ILE A 97 5.12 -1.92 -12.07
CA ILE A 97 5.14 -2.00 -13.53
C ILE A 97 6.48 -2.57 -14.03
N ASN A 98 7.60 -2.15 -13.46
CA ASN A 98 8.91 -2.68 -13.84
C ASN A 98 9.03 -4.18 -13.48
N LEU A 99 8.52 -4.60 -12.33
CA LEU A 99 8.47 -6.01 -11.95
C LEU A 99 7.68 -6.83 -12.98
N LEU A 100 6.47 -6.37 -13.34
CA LEU A 100 5.66 -7.02 -14.37
C LEU A 100 6.34 -7.01 -15.74
N GLY A 101 6.93 -5.88 -16.16
CA GLY A 101 7.64 -5.75 -17.41
C GLY A 101 8.81 -6.73 -17.53
N ASN A 102 9.56 -6.92 -16.45
CA ASN A 102 10.71 -7.83 -16.44
C ASN A 102 10.29 -9.31 -16.34
N THR A 103 9.26 -9.63 -15.56
CA THR A 103 8.84 -11.03 -15.36
C THR A 103 8.00 -11.55 -16.52
N ILE A 104 7.00 -10.81 -16.99
CA ILE A 104 6.11 -11.22 -18.07
C ILE A 104 6.74 -10.92 -19.44
N GLY A 105 7.50 -9.82 -19.55
CA GLY A 105 8.11 -9.37 -20.80
C GLY A 105 9.02 -10.42 -21.46
N SER A 106 9.64 -11.30 -20.67
CA SER A 106 10.45 -12.41 -21.21
C SER A 106 9.63 -13.45 -21.99
N SER A 107 8.37 -13.61 -21.64
CA SER A 107 7.44 -14.55 -22.27
C SER A 107 6.67 -13.94 -23.46
N LEU A 108 6.72 -12.62 -23.62
CA LEU A 108 6.00 -11.93 -24.67
C LEU A 108 6.72 -12.02 -26.02
N ASN A 109 5.95 -11.95 -27.14
CA ASN A 109 6.55 -11.83 -28.47
C ASN A 109 7.29 -10.49 -28.63
N ARG A 110 8.05 -10.35 -29.74
CA ARG A 110 8.93 -9.20 -29.96
C ARG A 110 8.21 -7.84 -29.90
N VAL A 111 6.98 -7.76 -30.38
CA VAL A 111 6.18 -6.53 -30.37
C VAL A 111 5.77 -6.14 -28.96
N MET A 112 5.28 -7.12 -28.21
CA MET A 112 4.88 -6.90 -26.81
C MET A 112 6.07 -6.55 -25.91
N LYS A 113 7.24 -7.15 -26.14
CA LYS A 113 8.49 -6.78 -25.47
C LYS A 113 8.86 -5.32 -25.72
N TYR A 114 8.74 -4.87 -26.97
CA TYR A 114 9.00 -3.47 -27.31
C TYR A 114 8.03 -2.51 -26.62
N LEU A 115 6.74 -2.83 -26.60
CA LEU A 115 5.71 -2.03 -25.93
C LEU A 115 5.95 -1.94 -24.41
N SER A 116 6.29 -3.06 -23.76
CA SER A 116 6.58 -3.08 -22.32
C SER A 116 7.82 -2.25 -21.95
N GLN A 117 8.87 -2.29 -22.76
CA GLN A 117 10.05 -1.44 -22.60
C GLN A 117 9.75 0.05 -22.77
N LYS A 118 8.97 0.40 -23.81
CA LYS A 118 8.54 1.78 -24.03
C LYS A 118 7.71 2.32 -22.88
N TRP A 119 6.79 1.52 -22.37
CA TRP A 119 5.95 1.90 -21.22
C TRP A 119 6.78 2.14 -19.95
N SER A 120 7.73 1.27 -19.65
CA SER A 120 8.64 1.39 -18.51
C SER A 120 9.51 2.68 -18.57
N THR A 121 9.92 3.12 -19.76
CA THR A 121 10.74 4.33 -19.94
C THR A 121 9.95 5.65 -19.94
N MET A 122 8.63 5.59 -20.07
CA MET A 122 7.76 6.78 -20.05
C MET A 122 7.33 7.21 -18.64
N GLN A 123 7.66 6.44 -17.62
CA GLN A 123 7.26 6.69 -16.23
C GLN A 123 8.42 7.16 -15.31
N ILE A 124 9.53 7.64 -15.88
CA ILE A 124 10.64 8.24 -15.12
C ILE A 124 10.49 9.76 -15.11
#